data_fb9f41c3e76478c0242dacf4e5c5e70b
#
_entry.id   fb9f41c3e76478c0242dacf4e5c5e70b
#
_cell.length_a   1.000
_cell.length_b   1.000
_cell.length_c   1.000
_cell.angle_alpha   90.00
_cell.angle_beta   90.00
_cell.angle_gamma   90.00
#
_symmetry.space_group_name_H-M   'P 1'
#
loop_
_entity.id
_entity.type
_entity.pdbx_description
1 polymer ?
#
loop_
_entity_poly.entity_id
_entity_poly.type
_entity_poly.pdbx_seq_one_letter_code
_entity_poly.pdbx_strand_id
1 'polypeptide(L)'
;MILPTPRVTPLRGGPVLRWGVLAPAEIAGDFVSTLHANTDQRVHAVASRSTNRAAQFATAHGIPRSYGSYEQLVADPCLDIIYLASPNSLHRSHAELAIAAGKHVLIEKPIGVDADDARAISTAARAAGVFVMEAMWSRYLPQTDVIRQLQDAGELGDIMLVTADFGADFGSDHRAAVFRPELGGGVLRDIGIYPVWFARFVLGHPASLMATGRFTDTGVDGQVAMILTAAEGAQALLSTTMFADSPTEATISGTRGRIEVRSPFLMPDGFDLVTARGRITWTDDSGLRLRQGLCWQASAVAQHVADGLTESPLHSLDDSIAIMGILDEVRDLV
;
A
#
# COMPACT_ATOMS: atom_id res chain seq x y z
N MET A 1 21.42 18.44 15.40
CA MET A 1 20.16 17.68 15.59
C MET A 1 20.48 16.23 15.34
N ILE A 2 19.94 15.31 16.15
CA ILE A 2 20.01 13.86 15.91
C ILE A 2 18.62 13.46 15.42
N LEU A 3 18.56 12.76 14.28
CA LEU A 3 17.30 12.24 13.75
C LEU A 3 16.80 11.08 14.62
N PRO A 4 15.46 10.89 14.76
CA PRO A 4 14.90 9.80 15.54
C PRO A 4 15.23 8.43 14.92
N THR A 5 15.25 7.42 15.79
CA THR A 5 15.34 6.01 15.37
C THR A 5 13.94 5.51 14.99
N PRO A 6 13.80 4.72 13.91
CA PRO A 6 12.51 4.17 13.53
C PRO A 6 11.97 3.20 14.59
N ARG A 7 10.65 3.25 14.81
CA ARG A 7 9.90 2.42 15.76
C ARG A 7 9.07 1.36 15.02
N VAL A 8 9.68 0.72 14.04
CA VAL A 8 9.03 -0.32 13.23
C VAL A 8 9.14 -1.69 13.90
N THR A 9 8.20 -2.59 13.60
CA THR A 9 8.26 -3.96 14.05
C THR A 9 9.51 -4.65 13.50
N PRO A 10 10.30 -5.35 14.34
CA PRO A 10 11.47 -6.07 13.88
C PRO A 10 11.12 -7.12 12.80
N LEU A 11 11.97 -7.26 11.79
CA LEU A 11 11.77 -8.23 10.72
C LEU A 11 11.94 -9.69 11.20
N ARG A 12 12.70 -9.91 12.29
CA ARG A 12 12.98 -11.23 12.87
C ARG A 12 12.80 -11.22 14.37
N GLY A 13 12.56 -12.42 14.93
CA GLY A 13 12.41 -12.60 16.38
C GLY A 13 11.05 -12.19 16.95
N GLY A 14 10.11 -11.74 16.10
CA GLY A 14 8.74 -11.40 16.47
C GLY A 14 7.75 -12.56 16.26
N PRO A 15 6.43 -12.30 16.43
CA PRO A 15 5.38 -13.26 16.13
C PRO A 15 5.43 -13.75 14.69
N VAL A 16 5.01 -14.98 14.46
CA VAL A 16 5.01 -15.63 13.14
C VAL A 16 3.60 -16.11 12.81
N LEU A 17 3.14 -15.84 11.59
CA LEU A 17 1.89 -16.32 11.03
C LEU A 17 2.16 -17.30 9.89
N ARG A 18 1.22 -18.23 9.67
CA ARG A 18 1.23 -19.18 8.56
C ARG A 18 0.44 -18.58 7.40
N TRP A 19 1.16 -18.12 6.38
CA TRP A 19 0.59 -17.37 5.26
C TRP A 19 0.06 -18.27 4.16
N GLY A 20 -1.10 -17.91 3.60
CA GLY A 20 -1.60 -18.41 2.32
C GLY A 20 -1.58 -17.28 1.29
N VAL A 21 -1.28 -17.60 0.03
CA VAL A 21 -1.33 -16.64 -1.09
C VAL A 21 -2.53 -16.94 -1.96
N LEU A 22 -3.44 -15.98 -2.09
CA LEU A 22 -4.58 -16.05 -2.98
C LEU A 22 -4.26 -15.27 -4.26
N ALA A 23 -4.16 -15.98 -5.37
CA ALA A 23 -3.74 -15.55 -6.70
C ALA A 23 -2.21 -15.30 -6.83
N PRO A 24 -1.52 -16.11 -7.67
CA PRO A 24 -0.08 -16.00 -7.94
C PRO A 24 0.18 -14.91 -8.98
N ALA A 25 0.08 -13.64 -8.58
CA ALA A 25 0.45 -12.47 -9.37
C ALA A 25 1.97 -12.17 -9.25
N GLU A 26 2.48 -11.26 -10.08
CA GLU A 26 3.89 -10.82 -9.99
C GLU A 26 4.23 -10.26 -8.60
N ILE A 27 3.37 -9.33 -8.10
CA ILE A 27 3.56 -8.74 -6.77
C ILE A 27 3.56 -9.80 -5.65
N ALA A 28 2.80 -10.89 -5.81
CA ALA A 28 2.82 -11.99 -4.86
C ALA A 28 4.17 -12.71 -4.87
N GLY A 29 4.82 -12.82 -6.02
CA GLY A 29 6.18 -13.37 -6.14
C GLY A 29 7.20 -12.51 -5.39
N ASP A 30 7.14 -11.19 -5.58
CA ASP A 30 8.00 -10.24 -4.87
C ASP A 30 7.76 -10.30 -3.35
N PHE A 31 6.49 -10.30 -2.93
CA PHE A 31 6.11 -10.41 -1.53
C PHE A 31 6.66 -11.70 -0.89
N VAL A 32 6.42 -12.86 -1.49
CA VAL A 32 6.89 -14.15 -0.96
C VAL A 32 8.41 -14.20 -0.90
N SER A 33 9.09 -13.72 -1.93
CA SER A 33 10.55 -13.73 -2.02
C SER A 33 11.19 -12.90 -0.91
N THR A 34 10.70 -11.66 -0.72
CA THR A 34 11.22 -10.78 0.36
C THR A 34 10.83 -11.27 1.75
N LEU A 35 9.62 -11.81 1.91
CA LEU A 35 9.15 -12.40 3.16
C LEU A 35 10.06 -13.52 3.63
N HIS A 36 10.36 -14.48 2.75
CA HIS A 36 11.20 -15.62 3.06
C HIS A 36 12.67 -15.25 3.30
N ALA A 37 13.19 -14.27 2.55
CA ALA A 37 14.58 -13.85 2.66
C ALA A 37 14.85 -13.02 3.93
N ASN A 38 13.94 -12.13 4.30
CA ASN A 38 14.23 -11.07 5.25
C ASN A 38 13.52 -11.23 6.60
N THR A 39 12.52 -12.12 6.72
CA THR A 39 11.73 -12.31 7.95
C THR A 39 11.72 -13.76 8.41
N ASP A 40 11.08 -14.00 9.56
CA ASP A 40 10.76 -15.36 10.03
C ASP A 40 9.38 -15.84 9.53
N GLN A 41 8.62 -15.00 8.84
CA GLN A 41 7.33 -15.34 8.24
C GLN A 41 7.50 -16.37 7.11
N ARG A 42 6.52 -17.26 6.93
CA ARG A 42 6.57 -18.27 5.86
C ARG A 42 5.21 -18.43 5.18
N VAL A 43 5.26 -18.53 3.85
CA VAL A 43 4.10 -18.91 3.04
C VAL A 43 4.01 -20.43 2.99
N HIS A 44 2.87 -20.95 3.42
CA HIS A 44 2.61 -22.39 3.51
C HIS A 44 1.74 -22.93 2.39
N ALA A 45 0.99 -22.07 1.71
CA ALA A 45 0.12 -22.48 0.61
C ALA A 45 -0.10 -21.35 -0.39
N VAL A 46 -0.40 -21.72 -1.64
CA VAL A 46 -0.84 -20.80 -2.68
C VAL A 46 -2.03 -21.40 -3.43
N ALA A 47 -2.97 -20.57 -3.87
CA ALA A 47 -4.08 -21.01 -4.71
C ALA A 47 -4.23 -20.20 -5.98
N SER A 48 -4.67 -20.89 -7.02
CA SER A 48 -5.07 -20.30 -8.29
C SER A 48 -6.28 -21.06 -8.88
N ARG A 49 -7.09 -20.40 -9.71
CA ARG A 49 -8.10 -21.09 -10.55
C ARG A 49 -7.47 -22.07 -11.54
N SER A 50 -6.19 -22.00 -11.76
CA SER A 50 -5.40 -22.98 -12.52
C SER A 50 -4.47 -23.74 -11.58
N THR A 51 -4.73 -25.03 -11.40
CA THR A 51 -3.88 -25.91 -10.57
C THR A 51 -2.43 -25.89 -11.05
N ASN A 52 -2.19 -25.84 -12.36
CA ASN A 52 -0.83 -25.77 -12.90
C ASN A 52 -0.11 -24.47 -12.52
N ARG A 53 -0.80 -23.30 -12.59
CA ARG A 53 -0.21 -22.04 -12.17
C ARG A 53 0.09 -22.02 -10.68
N ALA A 54 -0.80 -22.56 -9.85
CA ALA A 54 -0.56 -22.69 -8.42
C ALA A 54 0.66 -23.58 -8.13
N ALA A 55 0.77 -24.73 -8.78
CA ALA A 55 1.89 -25.66 -8.62
C ALA A 55 3.23 -25.06 -9.10
N GLN A 56 3.24 -24.39 -10.25
CA GLN A 56 4.43 -23.69 -10.77
C GLN A 56 4.91 -22.60 -9.81
N PHE A 57 4.00 -21.76 -9.32
CA PHE A 57 4.33 -20.72 -8.37
C PHE A 57 4.84 -21.30 -7.05
N ALA A 58 4.21 -22.36 -6.53
CA ALA A 58 4.63 -23.04 -5.33
C ALA A 58 6.06 -23.58 -5.47
N THR A 59 6.38 -24.23 -6.61
CA THR A 59 7.72 -24.73 -6.89
C THR A 59 8.76 -23.61 -6.99
N ALA A 60 8.42 -22.52 -7.69
CA ALA A 60 9.34 -21.39 -7.89
C ALA A 60 9.70 -20.68 -6.57
N HIS A 61 8.79 -20.66 -5.60
CA HIS A 61 8.96 -19.93 -4.33
C HIS A 61 9.13 -20.86 -3.11
N GLY A 62 9.27 -22.18 -3.30
CA GLY A 62 9.47 -23.13 -2.21
C GLY A 62 8.27 -23.25 -1.27
N ILE A 63 7.04 -23.04 -1.78
CA ILE A 63 5.79 -23.14 -1.00
C ILE A 63 5.36 -24.60 -0.97
N PRO A 64 5.11 -25.19 0.23
CA PRO A 64 4.88 -26.63 0.34
C PRO A 64 3.54 -27.12 -0.21
N ARG A 65 2.52 -26.26 -0.32
CA ARG A 65 1.17 -26.66 -0.75
C ARG A 65 0.62 -25.74 -1.83
N SER A 66 -0.11 -26.32 -2.78
CA SER A 66 -0.82 -25.58 -3.82
C SER A 66 -2.25 -26.10 -4.00
N TYR A 67 -3.20 -25.20 -4.23
CA TYR A 67 -4.61 -25.52 -4.39
C TYR A 67 -5.15 -25.03 -5.72
N GLY A 68 -6.10 -25.78 -6.30
CA GLY A 68 -6.78 -25.46 -7.56
C GLY A 68 -7.97 -24.52 -7.41
N SER A 69 -8.35 -24.15 -6.17
CA SER A 69 -9.41 -23.17 -5.91
C SER A 69 -9.09 -22.34 -4.65
N TYR A 70 -9.71 -21.17 -4.56
CA TYR A 70 -9.54 -20.26 -3.41
C TYR A 70 -10.27 -20.76 -2.18
N GLU A 71 -11.42 -21.45 -2.38
CA GLU A 71 -12.17 -22.09 -1.31
C GLU A 71 -11.33 -23.17 -0.58
N GLN A 72 -10.55 -23.95 -1.33
CA GLN A 72 -9.64 -24.94 -0.74
C GLN A 72 -8.54 -24.25 0.08
N LEU A 73 -8.01 -23.12 -0.38
CA LEU A 73 -6.98 -22.37 0.34
C LEU A 73 -7.51 -21.85 1.68
N VAL A 74 -8.66 -21.15 1.65
CA VAL A 74 -9.21 -20.53 2.87
C VAL A 74 -9.73 -21.57 3.87
N ALA A 75 -10.13 -22.75 3.40
CA ALA A 75 -10.53 -23.88 4.25
C ALA A 75 -9.36 -24.60 4.93
N ASP A 76 -8.10 -24.31 4.56
CA ASP A 76 -6.93 -24.95 5.16
C ASP A 76 -6.77 -24.50 6.65
N PRO A 77 -6.92 -25.41 7.63
CA PRO A 77 -6.80 -25.07 9.06
C PRO A 77 -5.37 -24.74 9.49
N CYS A 78 -4.39 -25.03 8.64
CA CYS A 78 -2.98 -24.71 8.90
C CYS A 78 -2.60 -23.29 8.49
N LEU A 79 -3.51 -22.47 7.99
CA LEU A 79 -3.27 -21.08 7.63
C LEU A 79 -3.91 -20.14 8.65
N ASP A 80 -3.18 -19.10 9.03
CA ASP A 80 -3.65 -18.05 9.91
C ASP A 80 -4.15 -16.85 9.12
N ILE A 81 -3.46 -16.53 8.03
CA ILE A 81 -3.67 -15.31 7.25
C ILE A 81 -3.61 -15.58 5.73
N ILE A 82 -4.39 -14.85 4.97
CA ILE A 82 -4.37 -14.86 3.51
C ILE A 82 -3.82 -13.53 2.99
N TYR A 83 -2.75 -13.59 2.19
CA TYR A 83 -2.32 -12.48 1.35
C TYR A 83 -3.06 -12.55 0.02
N LEU A 84 -3.82 -11.50 -0.30
CA LEU A 84 -4.72 -11.44 -1.42
C LEU A 84 -4.12 -10.55 -2.51
N ALA A 85 -3.78 -11.12 -3.66
CA ALA A 85 -3.12 -10.46 -4.79
C ALA A 85 -3.88 -10.68 -6.12
N SER A 86 -5.19 -10.79 -6.07
CA SER A 86 -6.06 -10.88 -7.25
C SER A 86 -6.22 -9.51 -7.93
N PRO A 87 -6.84 -9.43 -9.14
CA PRO A 87 -7.22 -8.15 -9.70
C PRO A 87 -8.12 -7.33 -8.77
N ASN A 88 -8.01 -6.00 -8.81
CA ASN A 88 -8.71 -5.09 -7.90
C ASN A 88 -10.22 -5.32 -7.83
N SER A 89 -10.86 -5.60 -8.99
CA SER A 89 -12.30 -5.89 -9.08
C SER A 89 -12.75 -7.16 -8.34
N LEU A 90 -11.81 -7.98 -7.88
CA LEU A 90 -12.09 -9.22 -7.14
C LEU A 90 -11.69 -9.13 -5.66
N HIS A 91 -11.09 -8.02 -5.23
CA HIS A 91 -10.59 -7.88 -3.85
C HIS A 91 -11.71 -8.09 -2.83
N ARG A 92 -12.85 -7.40 -3.01
CA ARG A 92 -14.00 -7.54 -2.10
C ARG A 92 -14.47 -8.99 -1.98
N SER A 93 -14.80 -9.65 -3.09
CA SER A 93 -15.33 -11.01 -3.04
C SER A 93 -14.34 -12.02 -2.44
N HIS A 94 -13.06 -11.86 -2.74
CA HIS A 94 -12.03 -12.74 -2.20
C HIS A 94 -11.69 -12.44 -0.73
N ALA A 95 -11.75 -11.18 -0.32
CA ALA A 95 -11.61 -10.80 1.08
C ALA A 95 -12.76 -11.35 1.91
N GLU A 96 -14.02 -11.16 1.46
CA GLU A 96 -15.22 -11.72 2.10
C GLU A 96 -15.14 -13.25 2.21
N LEU A 97 -14.62 -13.95 1.19
CA LEU A 97 -14.39 -15.40 1.24
C LEU A 97 -13.41 -15.80 2.36
N ALA A 98 -12.28 -15.10 2.47
CA ALA A 98 -11.27 -15.39 3.49
C ALA A 98 -11.76 -15.03 4.90
N ILE A 99 -12.43 -13.88 5.06
CA ILE A 99 -13.05 -13.40 6.29
C ILE A 99 -14.11 -14.42 6.78
N ALA A 100 -14.99 -14.89 5.91
CA ALA A 100 -16.01 -15.88 6.25
C ALA A 100 -15.42 -17.22 6.69
N ALA A 101 -14.21 -17.56 6.25
CA ALA A 101 -13.46 -18.73 6.71
C ALA A 101 -12.68 -18.48 8.02
N GLY A 102 -12.84 -17.30 8.65
CA GLY A 102 -12.15 -16.93 9.89
C GLY A 102 -10.66 -16.63 9.71
N LYS A 103 -10.22 -16.31 8.52
CA LYS A 103 -8.81 -15.97 8.25
C LYS A 103 -8.56 -14.48 8.40
N HIS A 104 -7.40 -14.14 8.96
CA HIS A 104 -6.86 -12.79 8.81
C HIS A 104 -6.55 -12.50 7.34
N VAL A 105 -6.56 -11.23 6.92
CA VAL A 105 -6.35 -10.89 5.51
C VAL A 105 -5.44 -9.68 5.35
N LEU A 106 -4.43 -9.81 4.50
CA LEU A 106 -3.67 -8.71 3.93
C LEU A 106 -4.08 -8.57 2.46
N ILE A 107 -4.69 -7.45 2.10
CA ILE A 107 -5.26 -7.21 0.76
C ILE A 107 -4.34 -6.28 -0.01
N GLU A 108 -3.92 -6.66 -1.22
CA GLU A 108 -3.16 -5.74 -2.07
C GLU A 108 -3.89 -4.41 -2.30
N LYS A 109 -3.08 -3.37 -2.45
CA LYS A 109 -3.61 -2.04 -2.78
C LYS A 109 -4.07 -1.98 -4.26
N PRO A 110 -5.12 -1.22 -4.54
CA PRO A 110 -6.08 -0.64 -3.60
C PRO A 110 -6.94 -1.73 -2.96
N ILE A 111 -7.48 -1.46 -1.79
CA ILE A 111 -8.30 -2.43 -1.03
C ILE A 111 -9.53 -2.92 -1.81
N GLY A 112 -10.04 -2.13 -2.75
CA GLY A 112 -11.16 -2.43 -3.63
C GLY A 112 -11.17 -1.54 -4.86
N VAL A 113 -12.23 -1.51 -5.63
CA VAL A 113 -12.35 -0.62 -6.80
C VAL A 113 -12.92 0.76 -6.46
N ASP A 114 -13.56 0.90 -5.31
CA ASP A 114 -14.18 2.14 -4.81
C ASP A 114 -14.30 2.12 -3.28
N ALA A 115 -14.82 3.21 -2.71
CA ALA A 115 -15.03 3.34 -1.28
C ALA A 115 -16.13 2.39 -0.76
N ASP A 116 -17.08 1.95 -1.59
CA ASP A 116 -18.14 1.03 -1.18
C ASP A 116 -17.59 -0.39 -0.98
N ASP A 117 -16.67 -0.83 -1.84
CA ASP A 117 -15.92 -2.09 -1.63
C ASP A 117 -15.12 -2.04 -0.33
N ALA A 118 -14.41 -0.93 -0.08
CA ALA A 118 -13.64 -0.75 1.14
C ALA A 118 -14.53 -0.79 2.40
N ARG A 119 -15.71 -0.14 2.37
CA ARG A 119 -16.71 -0.18 3.46
C ARG A 119 -17.27 -1.58 3.67
N ALA A 120 -17.56 -2.32 2.60
CA ALA A 120 -18.08 -3.68 2.69
C ALA A 120 -17.05 -4.62 3.35
N ILE A 121 -15.79 -4.54 2.93
CA ILE A 121 -14.68 -5.30 3.52
C ILE A 121 -14.50 -4.97 5.01
N SER A 122 -14.49 -3.67 5.35
CA SER A 122 -14.38 -3.21 6.73
C SER A 122 -15.51 -3.73 7.61
N THR A 123 -16.74 -3.67 7.10
CA THR A 123 -17.93 -4.17 7.81
C THR A 123 -17.83 -5.68 8.05
N ALA A 124 -17.45 -6.46 7.03
CA ALA A 124 -17.28 -7.90 7.15
C ALA A 124 -16.17 -8.27 8.15
N ALA A 125 -15.03 -7.58 8.09
CA ALA A 125 -13.89 -7.78 8.99
C ALA A 125 -14.28 -7.55 10.46
N ARG A 126 -14.89 -6.41 10.74
CA ARG A 126 -15.34 -6.03 12.10
C ARG A 126 -16.41 -7.01 12.64
N ALA A 127 -17.34 -7.44 11.80
CA ALA A 127 -18.37 -8.41 12.19
C ALA A 127 -17.79 -9.80 12.51
N ALA A 128 -16.76 -10.23 11.77
CA ALA A 128 -16.10 -11.52 12.00
C ALA A 128 -15.03 -11.48 13.10
N GLY A 129 -14.59 -10.30 13.54
CA GLY A 129 -13.52 -10.13 14.53
C GLY A 129 -12.15 -10.64 14.05
N VAL A 130 -11.90 -10.64 12.74
CA VAL A 130 -10.61 -11.02 12.15
C VAL A 130 -9.79 -9.79 11.79
N PHE A 131 -8.47 -9.91 11.79
CA PHE A 131 -7.60 -8.84 11.36
C PHE A 131 -7.64 -8.68 9.84
N VAL A 132 -7.89 -7.45 9.37
CA VAL A 132 -7.81 -7.11 7.95
C VAL A 132 -7.02 -5.82 7.77
N MET A 133 -6.17 -5.78 6.75
CA MET A 133 -5.33 -4.63 6.43
C MET A 133 -5.14 -4.50 4.93
N GLU A 134 -5.17 -3.25 4.42
CA GLU A 134 -4.69 -2.92 3.08
C GLU A 134 -3.16 -2.94 3.04
N ALA A 135 -2.59 -3.50 1.96
CA ALA A 135 -1.15 -3.57 1.75
C ALA A 135 -0.56 -2.24 1.27
N MET A 136 -0.85 -1.15 1.99
CA MET A 136 -0.19 0.15 1.80
C MET A 136 1.21 0.10 2.44
N TRP A 137 2.06 -0.73 1.89
CA TRP A 137 3.35 -1.12 2.45
C TRP A 137 4.30 0.04 2.77
N SER A 138 4.22 1.14 1.99
CA SER A 138 5.01 2.36 2.23
C SER A 138 4.75 2.98 3.61
N ARG A 139 3.59 2.73 4.21
CA ARG A 139 3.25 3.19 5.56
C ARG A 139 4.10 2.53 6.64
N TYR A 140 4.61 1.34 6.38
CA TYR A 140 5.33 0.50 7.35
C TYR A 140 6.85 0.60 7.21
N LEU A 141 7.34 1.41 6.27
CA LEU A 141 8.78 1.62 6.07
C LEU A 141 9.39 2.43 7.22
N PRO A 142 10.65 2.13 7.60
CA PRO A 142 11.38 2.88 8.61
C PRO A 142 11.41 4.40 8.36
N GLN A 143 11.62 4.82 7.11
CA GLN A 143 11.60 6.24 6.72
C GLN A 143 10.26 6.92 7.02
N THR A 144 9.15 6.24 6.82
CA THR A 144 7.81 6.80 7.04
C THR A 144 7.55 7.02 8.53
N ASP A 145 8.00 6.11 9.40
CA ASP A 145 7.90 6.30 10.84
C ASP A 145 8.77 7.48 11.32
N VAL A 146 9.99 7.62 10.81
CA VAL A 146 10.87 8.74 11.17
C VAL A 146 10.28 10.07 10.69
N ILE A 147 9.71 10.14 9.49
CA ILE A 147 9.00 11.33 8.99
C ILE A 147 7.85 11.69 9.93
N ARG A 148 7.04 10.71 10.36
CA ARG A 148 5.96 10.95 11.32
C ARG A 148 6.49 11.49 12.64
N GLN A 149 7.56 10.92 13.20
CA GLN A 149 8.17 11.42 14.43
C GLN A 149 8.63 12.87 14.31
N LEU A 150 9.21 13.27 13.18
CA LEU A 150 9.64 14.65 12.92
C LEU A 150 8.45 15.62 12.81
N GLN A 151 7.34 15.17 12.19
CA GLN A 151 6.09 15.95 12.15
C GLN A 151 5.51 16.14 13.56
N ASP A 152 5.37 15.06 14.33
CA ASP A 152 4.82 15.07 15.69
C ASP A 152 5.67 15.91 16.64
N ALA A 153 7.00 15.95 16.46
CA ALA A 153 7.92 16.81 17.18
C ALA A 153 7.86 18.28 16.72
N GLY A 154 7.10 18.59 15.68
CA GLY A 154 6.95 19.93 15.12
C GLY A 154 8.22 20.48 14.48
N GLU A 155 9.16 19.65 14.04
CA GLU A 155 10.42 20.10 13.43
C GLU A 155 10.21 20.89 12.14
N LEU A 156 9.10 20.65 11.42
CA LEU A 156 8.75 21.37 10.21
C LEU A 156 7.94 22.65 10.47
N GLY A 157 7.41 22.86 11.69
CA GLY A 157 6.43 23.90 11.97
C GLY A 157 5.07 23.55 11.38
N ASP A 158 4.29 24.56 11.01
CA ASP A 158 3.02 24.37 10.34
C ASP A 158 3.29 23.88 8.91
N ILE A 159 2.67 22.77 8.52
CA ILE A 159 2.79 22.25 7.16
C ILE A 159 1.98 23.15 6.22
N MET A 160 2.60 23.58 5.13
CA MET A 160 1.99 24.49 4.16
C MET A 160 1.77 23.82 2.80
N LEU A 161 2.71 22.95 2.38
CA LEU A 161 2.67 22.35 1.06
C LEU A 161 3.23 20.93 1.08
N VAL A 162 2.53 20.03 0.41
CA VAL A 162 3.01 18.69 0.05
C VAL A 162 3.07 18.61 -1.47
N THR A 163 4.13 18.06 -2.02
CA THR A 163 4.18 17.67 -3.43
C THR A 163 4.52 16.20 -3.53
N ALA A 164 3.87 15.48 -4.44
CA ALA A 164 4.24 14.10 -4.76
C ALA A 164 3.81 13.75 -6.18
N ASP A 165 4.65 12.98 -6.88
CA ASP A 165 4.35 12.48 -8.21
C ASP A 165 4.64 10.98 -8.32
N PHE A 166 3.90 10.30 -9.17
CA PHE A 166 4.26 8.98 -9.64
C PHE A 166 3.80 8.78 -11.07
N GLY A 167 4.75 8.76 -11.99
CA GLY A 167 4.54 8.42 -13.39
C GLY A 167 5.41 7.25 -13.80
N ALA A 168 4.84 6.39 -14.63
CA ALA A 168 5.56 5.31 -15.29
C ALA A 168 5.01 5.08 -16.69
N ASP A 169 5.88 4.82 -17.65
CA ASP A 169 5.44 4.43 -18.99
C ASP A 169 5.00 2.95 -18.98
N PHE A 170 3.68 2.73 -19.00
CA PHE A 170 3.08 1.39 -19.07
C PHE A 170 3.06 0.80 -20.49
N GLY A 171 3.59 1.54 -21.47
CA GLY A 171 3.56 1.13 -22.86
C GLY A 171 2.16 1.07 -23.45
N SER A 172 1.95 0.19 -24.44
CA SER A 172 0.70 0.09 -25.20
C SER A 172 0.05 -1.31 -25.17
N ASP A 173 0.47 -2.19 -24.27
CA ASP A 173 -0.18 -3.50 -24.15
C ASP A 173 -1.49 -3.39 -23.37
N HIS A 174 -2.58 -3.14 -24.07
CA HIS A 174 -3.92 -3.02 -23.50
C HIS A 174 -4.44 -4.32 -22.82
N ARG A 175 -3.68 -5.42 -22.86
CA ARG A 175 -4.00 -6.63 -22.10
C ARG A 175 -3.56 -6.54 -20.63
N ALA A 176 -2.65 -5.63 -20.32
CA ALA A 176 -2.24 -5.39 -18.93
C ALA A 176 -3.43 -4.89 -18.10
N ALA A 177 -3.52 -5.34 -16.85
CA ALA A 177 -4.66 -5.07 -15.97
C ALA A 177 -4.95 -3.58 -15.79
N VAL A 178 -3.93 -2.73 -15.81
CA VAL A 178 -4.05 -1.28 -15.65
C VAL A 178 -4.88 -0.62 -16.76
N PHE A 179 -4.92 -1.20 -17.97
CA PHE A 179 -5.73 -0.72 -19.12
C PHE A 179 -7.14 -1.31 -19.17
N ARG A 180 -7.52 -2.17 -18.22
CA ARG A 180 -8.75 -2.95 -18.27
C ARG A 180 -9.76 -2.49 -17.22
N PRO A 181 -10.82 -1.74 -17.60
CA PRO A 181 -11.82 -1.23 -16.68
C PRO A 181 -12.47 -2.34 -15.84
N GLU A 182 -12.77 -3.50 -16.46
CA GLU A 182 -13.40 -4.65 -15.81
C GLU A 182 -12.51 -5.32 -14.74
N LEU A 183 -11.22 -5.04 -14.72
CA LEU A 183 -10.31 -5.49 -13.68
C LEU A 183 -10.05 -4.43 -12.60
N GLY A 184 -10.74 -3.29 -12.69
CA GLY A 184 -10.50 -2.15 -11.82
C GLY A 184 -9.23 -1.37 -12.18
N GLY A 185 -8.89 -1.32 -13.50
CA GLY A 185 -7.72 -0.58 -14.00
C GLY A 185 -7.85 0.93 -13.83
N GLY A 186 -6.82 1.66 -14.29
CA GLY A 186 -6.67 3.09 -14.19
C GLY A 186 -5.44 3.50 -13.38
N VAL A 187 -4.83 4.63 -13.78
CA VAL A 187 -3.58 5.09 -13.16
C VAL A 187 -3.78 5.54 -11.72
N LEU A 188 -4.95 6.10 -11.37
CA LEU A 188 -5.29 6.53 -10.01
C LEU A 188 -5.19 5.37 -9.03
N ARG A 189 -5.81 4.24 -9.34
CA ARG A 189 -5.84 3.05 -8.49
C ARG A 189 -4.51 2.33 -8.45
N ASP A 190 -3.78 2.31 -9.56
CA ASP A 190 -2.53 1.55 -9.63
C ASP A 190 -1.36 2.27 -8.96
N ILE A 191 -1.02 3.46 -9.40
CA ILE A 191 0.12 4.22 -8.87
C ILE A 191 -0.27 5.55 -8.24
N GLY A 192 -1.37 6.19 -8.65
CA GLY A 192 -1.88 7.45 -8.10
C GLY A 192 -2.32 7.36 -6.63
N ILE A 193 -2.65 6.16 -6.16
CA ILE A 193 -2.96 5.92 -4.75
C ILE A 193 -1.79 6.30 -3.83
N TYR A 194 -0.53 6.18 -4.26
CA TYR A 194 0.64 6.51 -3.44
C TYR A 194 0.80 8.01 -3.16
N PRO A 195 0.75 8.92 -4.16
CA PRO A 195 0.70 10.37 -3.90
C PRO A 195 -0.49 10.78 -3.02
N VAL A 196 -1.68 10.21 -3.25
CA VAL A 196 -2.88 10.50 -2.45
C VAL A 196 -2.70 10.02 -1.01
N TRP A 197 -2.21 8.78 -0.81
CA TRP A 197 -1.87 8.26 0.51
C TRP A 197 -0.84 9.15 1.21
N PHE A 198 0.23 9.58 0.53
CA PHE A 198 1.27 10.40 1.11
C PHE A 198 0.74 11.78 1.56
N ALA A 199 -0.07 12.42 0.71
CA ALA A 199 -0.71 13.68 1.07
C ALA A 199 -1.62 13.54 2.30
N ARG A 200 -2.45 12.47 2.34
CA ARG A 200 -3.32 12.17 3.47
C ARG A 200 -2.53 11.81 4.74
N PHE A 201 -1.44 11.07 4.61
CA PHE A 201 -0.52 10.77 5.72
C PHE A 201 0.03 12.04 6.37
N VAL A 202 0.30 13.09 5.58
CA VAL A 202 0.89 14.35 6.05
C VAL A 202 -0.17 15.34 6.53
N LEU A 203 -1.23 15.55 5.74
CA LEU A 203 -2.22 16.63 5.94
C LEU A 203 -3.54 16.16 6.55
N GLY A 204 -3.77 14.86 6.67
CA GLY A 204 -5.08 14.32 7.05
C GLY A 204 -6.08 14.33 5.90
N HIS A 205 -7.38 14.35 6.22
CA HIS A 205 -8.44 14.34 5.21
C HIS A 205 -8.58 15.73 4.57
N PRO A 206 -8.63 15.84 3.23
CA PRO A 206 -8.80 17.15 2.58
C PRO A 206 -10.20 17.69 2.80
N ALA A 207 -10.30 19.02 2.96
CA ALA A 207 -11.57 19.73 3.03
C ALA A 207 -12.14 20.05 1.63
N SER A 208 -11.27 20.11 0.63
CA SER A 208 -11.66 20.26 -0.78
C SER A 208 -10.60 19.69 -1.70
N LEU A 209 -11.01 19.32 -2.91
CA LEU A 209 -10.10 18.87 -3.96
C LEU A 209 -10.49 19.45 -5.32
N MET A 210 -9.50 19.53 -6.20
CA MET A 210 -9.63 19.86 -7.62
C MET A 210 -8.81 18.86 -8.41
N ALA A 211 -9.31 18.41 -9.55
CA ALA A 211 -8.60 17.50 -10.42
C ALA A 211 -8.82 17.82 -11.89
N THR A 212 -7.88 17.43 -12.73
CA THR A 212 -7.98 17.41 -14.18
C THR A 212 -7.16 16.26 -14.71
N GLY A 213 -7.59 15.67 -15.82
CA GLY A 213 -6.86 14.55 -16.40
C GLY A 213 -7.36 14.14 -17.76
N ARG A 214 -6.95 12.97 -18.19
CA ARG A 214 -7.42 12.37 -19.45
C ARG A 214 -7.51 10.86 -19.32
N PHE A 215 -8.45 10.31 -20.06
CA PHE A 215 -8.63 8.86 -20.19
C PHE A 215 -7.76 8.30 -21.31
N THR A 216 -7.51 7.00 -21.24
CA THR A 216 -6.96 6.18 -22.32
C THR A 216 -8.06 5.81 -23.32
N ASP A 217 -7.69 5.24 -24.46
CA ASP A 217 -8.65 4.71 -25.44
C ASP A 217 -9.47 3.52 -24.89
N THR A 218 -9.01 2.88 -23.82
CA THR A 218 -9.75 1.81 -23.14
C THR A 218 -10.75 2.32 -22.10
N GLY A 219 -10.80 3.64 -21.87
CA GLY A 219 -11.74 4.29 -20.93
C GLY A 219 -11.32 4.26 -19.47
N VAL A 220 -10.06 3.91 -19.16
CA VAL A 220 -9.49 4.11 -17.82
C VAL A 220 -8.78 5.46 -17.73
N ASP A 221 -8.71 6.02 -16.54
CA ASP A 221 -7.91 7.21 -16.26
C ASP A 221 -6.43 6.93 -16.53
N GLY A 222 -5.81 7.74 -17.40
CA GLY A 222 -4.43 7.53 -17.87
C GLY A 222 -3.43 8.56 -17.33
N GLN A 223 -3.92 9.75 -16.98
CA GLN A 223 -3.11 10.83 -16.39
C GLN A 223 -4.02 11.74 -15.59
N VAL A 224 -3.60 12.08 -14.37
CA VAL A 224 -4.35 12.98 -13.48
C VAL A 224 -3.39 13.89 -12.73
N ALA A 225 -3.76 15.18 -12.67
CA ALA A 225 -3.17 16.16 -11.76
C ALA A 225 -4.26 16.62 -10.77
N MET A 226 -3.89 16.78 -9.50
CA MET A 226 -4.87 17.11 -8.45
C MET A 226 -4.27 18.06 -7.40
N ILE A 227 -5.15 18.87 -6.81
CA ILE A 227 -4.85 19.72 -5.67
C ILE A 227 -5.80 19.32 -4.54
N LEU A 228 -5.23 18.88 -3.43
CA LEU A 228 -5.98 18.64 -2.19
C LEU A 228 -5.73 19.79 -1.22
N THR A 229 -6.77 20.33 -0.59
CA THR A 229 -6.63 21.43 0.38
C THR A 229 -7.15 20.97 1.74
N ALA A 230 -6.29 21.02 2.76
CA ALA A 230 -6.66 20.75 4.15
C ALA A 230 -7.53 21.88 4.74
N ALA A 231 -8.23 21.60 5.84
CA ALA A 231 -9.12 22.58 6.49
C ALA A 231 -8.39 23.88 6.90
N GLU A 232 -7.12 23.77 7.29
CA GLU A 232 -6.25 24.88 7.69
C GLU A 232 -5.61 25.60 6.50
N GLY A 233 -5.92 25.19 5.25
CA GLY A 233 -5.44 25.82 4.03
C GLY A 233 -4.13 25.29 3.47
N ALA A 234 -3.48 24.31 4.12
CA ALA A 234 -2.34 23.61 3.56
C ALA A 234 -2.75 22.83 2.29
N GLN A 235 -1.85 22.77 1.30
CA GLN A 235 -2.18 22.17 0.00
C GLN A 235 -1.27 20.97 -0.30
N ALA A 236 -1.81 20.01 -1.04
CA ALA A 236 -1.02 18.99 -1.72
C ALA A 236 -1.18 19.13 -3.24
N LEU A 237 -0.06 19.21 -3.96
CA LEU A 237 0.00 19.19 -5.41
C LEU A 237 0.49 17.81 -5.85
N LEU A 238 -0.40 17.04 -6.48
CA LEU A 238 -0.15 15.64 -6.79
C LEU A 238 -0.34 15.40 -8.28
N SER A 239 0.48 14.50 -8.84
CA SER A 239 0.28 14.05 -10.22
C SER A 239 0.58 12.56 -10.38
N THR A 240 -0.11 11.96 -11.35
CA THR A 240 0.12 10.57 -11.76
C THR A 240 -0.11 10.41 -13.25
N THR A 241 0.68 9.57 -13.90
CA THR A 241 0.55 9.30 -15.34
C THR A 241 1.04 7.89 -15.69
N MET A 242 0.36 7.24 -16.64
CA MET A 242 0.83 5.98 -17.23
C MET A 242 1.50 6.17 -18.59
N PHE A 243 1.68 7.42 -19.03
CA PHE A 243 2.17 7.75 -20.38
C PHE A 243 3.65 8.17 -20.42
N ALA A 244 4.27 8.38 -19.26
CA ALA A 244 5.65 8.79 -19.14
C ALA A 244 6.20 8.49 -17.76
N ASP A 245 7.50 8.24 -17.69
CA ASP A 245 8.19 8.19 -16.40
C ASP A 245 8.26 9.58 -15.78
N SER A 246 8.15 9.65 -14.47
CA SER A 246 8.37 10.86 -13.68
C SER A 246 9.39 10.60 -12.56
N PRO A 247 9.91 11.63 -11.87
CA PRO A 247 10.89 11.45 -10.80
C PRO A 247 10.42 10.54 -9.67
N THR A 248 9.12 10.43 -9.41
CA THR A 248 8.54 9.68 -8.29
C THR A 248 9.08 10.19 -6.95
N GLU A 249 9.06 11.51 -6.79
CA GLU A 249 9.57 12.21 -5.61
C GLU A 249 8.42 12.73 -4.74
N ALA A 250 8.74 13.03 -3.47
CA ALA A 250 7.79 13.69 -2.57
C ALA A 250 8.51 14.71 -1.68
N THR A 251 7.81 15.82 -1.39
CA THR A 251 8.32 16.87 -0.49
C THR A 251 7.23 17.31 0.49
N ILE A 252 7.61 17.51 1.74
CA ILE A 252 6.79 18.11 2.79
C ILE A 252 7.42 19.44 3.16
N SER A 253 6.72 20.56 2.94
CA SER A 253 7.22 21.90 3.24
C SER A 253 6.41 22.55 4.34
N GLY A 254 7.10 22.93 5.40
CA GLY A 254 6.51 23.65 6.55
C GLY A 254 7.20 24.98 6.79
N THR A 255 6.69 25.74 7.77
CA THR A 255 7.15 27.09 8.09
C THR A 255 8.57 27.14 8.69
N ARG A 256 9.10 26.00 9.20
CA ARG A 256 10.42 25.90 9.83
C ARG A 256 11.40 25.00 9.08
N GLY A 257 10.94 24.24 8.12
CA GLY A 257 11.79 23.33 7.35
C GLY A 257 11.01 22.53 6.34
N ARG A 258 11.71 21.69 5.59
CA ARG A 258 11.11 20.74 4.65
C ARG A 258 11.79 19.40 4.71
N ILE A 259 11.05 18.37 4.35
CA ILE A 259 11.56 17.02 4.10
C ILE A 259 11.50 16.77 2.59
N GLU A 260 12.61 16.36 2.01
CA GLU A 260 12.74 15.93 0.63
C GLU A 260 12.93 14.41 0.63
N VAL A 261 11.86 13.66 0.28
CA VAL A 261 11.90 12.18 0.25
C VAL A 261 12.49 11.74 -1.07
N ARG A 262 13.51 10.86 -1.00
CA ARG A 262 14.21 10.41 -2.19
C ARG A 262 13.35 9.55 -3.08
N SER A 263 13.66 9.60 -4.37
CA SER A 263 13.04 8.76 -5.40
C SER A 263 13.52 7.30 -5.31
N PRO A 264 12.57 6.35 -5.44
CA PRO A 264 11.11 6.47 -5.39
C PRO A 264 10.60 6.63 -3.96
N PHE A 265 9.86 7.71 -3.66
CA PHE A 265 9.46 8.10 -2.30
C PHE A 265 8.69 7.01 -1.52
N LEU A 266 8.07 6.09 -2.22
CA LEU A 266 7.26 4.99 -1.66
C LEU A 266 8.10 3.76 -1.29
N MET A 267 9.40 3.74 -1.59
CA MET A 267 10.31 2.59 -1.43
C MET A 267 11.37 2.86 -0.35
N PRO A 268 12.00 1.80 0.23
CA PRO A 268 13.09 1.99 1.19
C PRO A 268 14.28 2.73 0.58
N ASP A 269 14.61 3.89 1.12
CA ASP A 269 15.82 4.67 0.80
C ASP A 269 16.12 5.67 1.92
N GLY A 270 15.46 6.84 1.90
CA GLY A 270 15.70 7.89 2.88
C GLY A 270 15.14 9.26 2.46
N PHE A 271 15.52 10.26 3.23
CA PHE A 271 15.11 11.64 2.98
C PHE A 271 16.15 12.64 3.52
N ASP A 272 16.05 13.88 3.06
CA ASP A 272 16.77 15.00 3.60
C ASP A 272 15.82 15.92 4.40
N LEU A 273 16.18 16.22 5.65
CA LEU A 273 15.56 17.28 6.44
C LEU A 273 16.37 18.56 6.25
N VAL A 274 15.73 19.60 5.72
CA VAL A 274 16.34 20.91 5.48
C VAL A 274 15.66 21.95 6.37
N THR A 275 16.43 22.60 7.22
CA THR A 275 15.97 23.67 8.14
C THR A 275 16.93 24.85 8.09
N ALA A 276 16.64 25.93 8.82
CA ALA A 276 17.58 27.05 8.98
C ALA A 276 18.94 26.62 9.61
N ARG A 277 18.99 25.46 10.29
CA ARG A 277 20.21 24.89 10.87
C ARG A 277 21.06 24.08 9.88
N GLY A 278 20.58 23.88 8.67
CA GLY A 278 21.26 23.12 7.60
C GLY A 278 20.46 21.93 7.11
N ARG A 279 21.14 21.08 6.34
CA ARG A 279 20.62 19.83 5.79
C ARG A 279 21.14 18.65 6.60
N ILE A 280 20.25 17.73 6.95
CA ILE A 280 20.58 16.46 7.60
C ILE A 280 19.91 15.34 6.81
N THR A 281 20.70 14.34 6.45
CA THR A 281 20.27 13.17 5.71
C THR A 281 19.92 12.02 6.66
N TRP A 282 18.76 11.42 6.48
CA TRP A 282 18.40 10.11 7.03
C TRP A 282 18.46 9.06 5.92
N THR A 283 19.00 7.89 6.21
CA THR A 283 19.07 6.78 5.24
C THR A 283 18.65 5.49 5.94
N ASP A 284 17.86 4.68 5.25
CA ASP A 284 17.49 3.34 5.70
C ASP A 284 18.72 2.43 5.72
N ASP A 285 19.07 1.92 6.89
CA ASP A 285 20.20 1.03 7.14
C ASP A 285 19.84 -0.46 7.12
N SER A 286 18.59 -0.80 6.85
CA SER A 286 18.14 -2.19 6.75
C SER A 286 18.81 -2.98 5.62
N GLY A 287 19.37 -2.29 4.63
CA GLY A 287 19.92 -2.87 3.40
C GLY A 287 18.88 -3.29 2.38
N LEU A 288 17.58 -3.17 2.70
CA LEU A 288 16.50 -3.47 1.76
C LEU A 288 16.36 -2.36 0.71
N ARG A 289 15.97 -2.75 -0.51
CA ARG A 289 15.77 -1.83 -1.63
C ARG A 289 14.52 -2.21 -2.42
N LEU A 290 13.90 -1.22 -3.04
CA LEU A 290 12.74 -1.41 -3.91
C LEU A 290 11.64 -2.23 -3.21
N ARG A 291 11.05 -3.20 -3.92
CA ARG A 291 10.00 -4.08 -3.42
C ARG A 291 10.43 -5.05 -2.30
N GLN A 292 11.73 -5.09 -1.96
CA GLN A 292 12.15 -5.80 -0.75
C GLN A 292 11.52 -5.21 0.53
N GLY A 293 11.14 -3.93 0.51
CA GLY A 293 10.41 -3.29 1.59
C GLY A 293 9.03 -3.85 1.90
N LEU A 294 8.43 -4.66 1.01
CA LEU A 294 7.13 -5.32 1.23
C LEU A 294 7.12 -6.19 2.51
N CYS A 295 8.26 -6.68 2.98
CA CYS A 295 8.32 -7.51 4.18
C CYS A 295 8.01 -6.75 5.48
N TRP A 296 8.21 -5.42 5.54
CA TRP A 296 7.92 -4.62 6.73
C TRP A 296 6.45 -4.71 7.13
N GLN A 297 5.53 -4.59 6.18
CA GLN A 297 4.10 -4.71 6.47
C GLN A 297 3.72 -6.09 7.01
N ALA A 298 4.37 -7.16 6.53
CA ALA A 298 4.07 -8.52 6.99
C ALA A 298 4.50 -8.74 8.45
N SER A 299 5.66 -8.20 8.87
CA SER A 299 6.08 -8.22 10.27
C SER A 299 5.15 -7.39 11.14
N ALA A 300 4.70 -6.21 10.66
CA ALA A 300 3.72 -5.39 11.36
C ALA A 300 2.37 -6.12 11.53
N VAL A 301 1.87 -6.77 10.46
CA VAL A 301 0.65 -7.59 10.54
C VAL A 301 0.78 -8.68 11.60
N ALA A 302 1.89 -9.43 11.61
CA ALA A 302 2.09 -10.50 12.58
C ALA A 302 2.09 -9.96 14.02
N GLN A 303 2.69 -8.79 14.27
CA GLN A 303 2.65 -8.14 15.57
C GLN A 303 1.24 -7.69 15.94
N HIS A 304 0.53 -7.00 15.03
CA HIS A 304 -0.83 -6.52 15.29
C HIS A 304 -1.81 -7.67 15.62
N VAL A 305 -1.69 -8.77 14.88
CA VAL A 305 -2.49 -9.99 15.18
C VAL A 305 -2.15 -10.56 16.57
N ALA A 306 -0.87 -10.64 16.91
CA ALA A 306 -0.44 -11.11 18.23
C ALA A 306 -0.90 -10.19 19.37
N ASP A 307 -1.01 -8.89 19.11
CA ASP A 307 -1.54 -7.88 20.04
C ASP A 307 -3.07 -7.92 20.13
N GLY A 308 -3.75 -8.81 19.40
CA GLY A 308 -5.20 -8.95 19.40
C GLY A 308 -5.97 -7.86 18.67
N LEU A 309 -5.29 -7.11 17.80
CA LEU A 309 -5.93 -6.07 16.98
C LEU A 309 -6.71 -6.70 15.83
N THR A 310 -7.73 -6.00 15.33
CA THR A 310 -8.54 -6.38 14.16
C THR A 310 -8.24 -5.54 12.93
N GLU A 311 -7.48 -4.47 13.07
CA GLU A 311 -6.98 -3.60 12.00
C GLU A 311 -5.66 -2.93 12.42
N SER A 312 -4.94 -2.35 11.47
CA SER A 312 -3.68 -1.67 11.76
C SER A 312 -3.91 -0.31 12.44
N PRO A 313 -3.21 0.01 13.52
CA PRO A 313 -3.26 1.34 14.12
C PRO A 313 -2.49 2.39 13.30
N LEU A 314 -1.69 1.97 12.32
CA LEU A 314 -0.89 2.85 11.48
C LEU A 314 -1.59 3.22 10.16
N HIS A 315 -2.44 2.35 9.67
CA HIS A 315 -3.26 2.49 8.47
C HIS A 315 -4.54 1.67 8.68
N SER A 316 -5.55 2.32 9.23
CA SER A 316 -6.83 1.70 9.58
C SER A 316 -7.67 1.39 8.33
N LEU A 317 -8.70 0.57 8.48
CA LEU A 317 -9.68 0.36 7.42
C LEU A 317 -10.45 1.67 7.08
N ASP A 318 -10.62 2.56 8.06
CA ASP A 318 -11.21 3.88 7.82
C ASP A 318 -10.26 4.78 7.01
N ASP A 319 -8.93 4.63 7.13
CA ASP A 319 -7.97 5.30 6.26
C ASP A 319 -8.07 4.80 4.81
N SER A 320 -8.18 3.48 4.62
CA SER A 320 -8.38 2.89 3.29
C SER A 320 -9.69 3.38 2.65
N ILE A 321 -10.80 3.40 3.41
CA ILE A 321 -12.10 3.94 2.94
C ILE A 321 -11.95 5.41 2.52
N ALA A 322 -11.26 6.21 3.32
CA ALA A 322 -11.09 7.64 3.03
C ALA A 322 -10.21 7.88 1.79
N ILE A 323 -9.15 7.10 1.61
CA ILE A 323 -8.31 7.17 0.40
C ILE A 323 -9.12 6.77 -0.83
N MET A 324 -9.85 5.66 -0.78
CA MET A 324 -10.72 5.26 -1.90
C MET A 324 -11.76 6.33 -2.22
N GLY A 325 -12.36 6.96 -1.21
CA GLY A 325 -13.28 8.08 -1.40
C GLY A 325 -12.65 9.28 -2.11
N ILE A 326 -11.41 9.62 -1.79
CA ILE A 326 -10.66 10.66 -2.51
C ILE A 326 -10.43 10.25 -3.98
N LEU A 327 -10.04 9.00 -4.23
CA LEU A 327 -9.82 8.51 -5.60
C LEU A 327 -11.12 8.51 -6.42
N ASP A 328 -12.25 8.16 -5.80
CA ASP A 328 -13.57 8.20 -6.43
C ASP A 328 -13.96 9.65 -6.79
N GLU A 329 -13.82 10.60 -5.85
CA GLU A 329 -14.11 12.02 -6.08
C GLU A 329 -13.20 12.62 -7.16
N VAL A 330 -11.90 12.31 -7.15
CA VAL A 330 -10.96 12.73 -8.21
C VAL A 330 -11.40 12.21 -9.57
N ARG A 331 -11.81 10.93 -9.65
CA ARG A 331 -12.22 10.31 -10.90
C ARG A 331 -13.50 10.93 -11.46
N ASP A 332 -14.42 11.33 -10.59
CA ASP A 332 -15.68 11.99 -10.99
C ASP A 332 -15.45 13.40 -11.54
N LEU A 333 -14.32 14.03 -11.22
CA LEU A 333 -13.94 15.36 -11.73
C LEU A 333 -13.15 15.33 -13.03
N VAL A 334 -12.61 14.18 -13.44
CA VAL A 334 -11.80 13.97 -14.64
C VAL A 334 -12.66 13.48 -15.80
#